data_9f29d6636aebe47c2c7290d7c9038346
#
_entry.id   9f29d6636aebe47c2c7290d7c9038346
#
_cell.length_a   1.000
_cell.length_b   1.000
_cell.length_c   1.000
_cell.angle_alpha   90.00
_cell.angle_beta   90.00
_cell.angle_gamma   90.00
#
_symmetry.space_group_name_H-M   'P 1'
#
loop_
_entity.id
_entity.type
_entity.pdbx_description
1 polymer ?
#
loop_
_entity_poly.entity_id
_entity_poly.type
_entity_poly.pdbx_seq_one_letter_code
_entity_poly.pdbx_strand_id
1 'polypeptide(L)'
;MIALNTNSDTPDYPIRILHLEDSEADHRLTCRVLERANVRFEIHRVDSLTAFCSQTAESRYDVILADYRLPGLTAIDSRDAL
;
A
#
# COMPACT_ATOMS: atom_id res chain seq x y z
N MET A 1 -5.47 -3.57 7.73
CA MET A 1 -4.74 -4.60 7.08
C MET A 1 -5.39 -5.09 5.82
N ILE A 2 -4.60 -5.51 4.88
CA ILE A 2 -5.01 -5.71 3.52
C ILE A 2 -5.66 -7.02 3.27
N ALA A 3 -6.75 -6.98 2.60
CA ALA A 3 -7.27 -8.16 1.99
C ALA A 3 -6.86 -8.13 0.52
N LEU A 4 -5.87 -8.89 0.19
CA LEU A 4 -5.65 -9.19 -1.20
C LEU A 4 -6.73 -10.14 -1.61
N ASN A 5 -7.54 -9.72 -2.53
CA ASN A 5 -8.54 -10.61 -3.06
C ASN A 5 -7.86 -11.59 -3.99
N THR A 6 -7.38 -12.67 -3.43
CA THR A 6 -6.73 -13.69 -4.22
C THR A 6 -7.74 -14.74 -4.58
N ASN A 7 -8.35 -14.58 -5.70
CA ASN A 7 -9.12 -15.65 -6.28
C ASN A 7 -8.14 -16.63 -6.89
N SER A 8 -7.46 -17.38 -6.07
CA SER A 8 -6.65 -18.52 -6.49
C SER A 8 -5.71 -18.29 -7.69
N ASP A 9 -5.99 -17.32 -8.56
CA ASP A 9 -5.19 -17.09 -9.75
C ASP A 9 -4.30 -15.89 -9.54
N THR A 10 -2.99 -16.11 -9.61
CA THR A 10 -2.02 -15.03 -9.60
C THR A 10 -2.14 -14.31 -10.94
N PRO A 11 -2.35 -13.00 -10.93
CA PRO A 11 -2.38 -12.29 -12.21
C PRO A 11 -1.05 -12.40 -12.94
N ASP A 12 -1.08 -12.38 -14.26
CA ASP A 12 0.13 -12.45 -15.07
C ASP A 12 0.99 -11.20 -14.92
N TYR A 13 0.43 -10.11 -14.43
CA TYR A 13 1.13 -8.86 -14.23
C TYR A 13 1.37 -8.64 -12.74
N PRO A 14 2.37 -7.85 -12.36
CA PRO A 14 2.59 -7.52 -10.96
C PRO A 14 1.44 -6.71 -10.38
N ILE A 15 1.09 -7.00 -9.14
CA ILE A 15 0.12 -6.19 -8.41
C ILE A 15 0.74 -4.85 -8.10
N ARG A 16 0.06 -3.77 -8.42
CA ARG A 16 0.55 -2.43 -8.15
C ARG A 16 0.03 -1.96 -6.80
N ILE A 17 0.94 -1.63 -5.92
CA ILE A 17 0.64 -1.28 -4.53
C ILE A 17 1.12 0.14 -4.25
N LEU A 18 0.24 0.96 -3.69
CA LEU A 18 0.63 2.25 -3.14
C LEU A 18 0.67 2.12 -1.63
N HIS A 19 1.84 2.41 -1.05
CA HIS A 19 2.10 2.22 0.37
C HIS A 19 2.32 3.57 1.04
N LEU A 20 1.36 4.00 1.84
CA LEU A 20 1.46 5.22 2.63
C LEU A 20 2.12 4.86 3.96
N GLU A 21 3.42 5.13 4.05
CA GLU A 21 4.23 4.72 5.17
C GLU A 21 5.40 5.68 5.35
N ASP A 22 5.53 6.28 6.52
CA ASP A 22 6.61 7.23 6.78
C ASP A 22 7.90 6.54 7.20
N SER A 23 7.84 5.30 7.61
CA SER A 23 9.02 4.54 8.03
C SER A 23 9.53 3.67 6.90
N GLU A 24 10.74 3.95 6.44
CA GLU A 24 11.36 3.12 5.42
C GLU A 24 11.57 1.69 5.90
N ALA A 25 11.90 1.53 7.18
CA ALA A 25 12.09 0.20 7.76
C ALA A 25 10.81 -0.62 7.73
N ASP A 26 9.69 0.00 8.07
CA ASP A 26 8.40 -0.67 8.04
C ASP A 26 8.00 -1.02 6.62
N HIS A 27 8.30 -0.14 5.68
CA HIS A 27 8.07 -0.41 4.27
C HIS A 27 8.85 -1.65 3.82
N ARG A 28 10.11 -1.76 4.23
CA ARG A 28 10.93 -2.91 3.87
C ARG A 28 10.39 -4.22 4.46
N LEU A 29 9.86 -4.15 5.68
CA LEU A 29 9.24 -5.31 6.29
C LEU A 29 8.02 -5.76 5.49
N THR A 30 7.22 -4.82 5.03
CA THR A 30 6.07 -5.12 4.19
C THR A 30 6.51 -5.80 2.90
N CYS A 31 7.57 -5.30 2.27
CA CYS A 31 8.10 -5.91 1.06
C CYS A 31 8.53 -7.36 1.30
N ARG A 32 9.18 -7.61 2.43
CA ARG A 32 9.61 -8.97 2.77
C ARG A 32 8.44 -9.92 2.95
N VAL A 33 7.38 -9.45 3.58
CA VAL A 33 6.19 -10.27 3.76
C VAL A 33 5.60 -10.64 2.41
N LEU A 34 5.52 -9.67 1.50
CA LEU A 34 5.00 -9.92 0.16
C LEU A 34 5.89 -10.89 -0.63
N GLU A 35 7.20 -10.73 -0.50
CA GLU A 35 8.14 -11.63 -1.16
C GLU A 35 8.01 -13.06 -0.66
N ARG A 36 7.87 -13.22 0.64
CA ARG A 36 7.70 -14.55 1.24
C ARG A 36 6.40 -15.21 0.82
N ALA A 37 5.39 -14.40 0.52
CA ALA A 37 4.11 -14.91 0.06
C ALA A 37 4.12 -15.22 -1.43
N ASN A 38 5.25 -15.05 -2.11
CA ASN A 38 5.38 -15.29 -3.54
C ASN A 38 4.44 -14.41 -4.37
N VAL A 39 4.19 -13.21 -3.89
CA VAL A 39 3.36 -12.25 -4.61
C VAL A 39 4.24 -11.47 -5.57
N ARG A 40 3.84 -11.40 -6.82
CA ARG A 40 4.50 -10.50 -7.77
C ARG A 40 3.91 -9.13 -7.59
N PHE A 41 4.76 -8.15 -7.28
CA PHE A 41 4.26 -6.83 -6.95
C PHE A 41 5.23 -5.73 -7.39
N GLU A 42 4.65 -4.55 -7.60
CA GLU A 42 5.37 -3.29 -7.71
C GLU A 42 4.81 -2.40 -6.63
N ILE A 43 5.65 -1.95 -5.72
CA ILE A 43 5.20 -1.16 -4.59
C ILE A 43 5.86 0.22 -4.64
N HIS A 44 5.04 1.25 -4.45
CA HIS A 44 5.49 2.62 -4.41
C HIS A 44 5.18 3.18 -3.03
N ARG A 45 6.21 3.64 -2.33
CA ARG A 45 6.04 4.23 -1.01
C ARG A 45 5.87 5.73 -1.12
N VAL A 46 4.89 6.26 -0.41
CA VAL A 46 4.75 7.69 -0.17
C VAL A 46 4.73 7.92 1.33
N ASP A 47 5.24 9.06 1.75
CA ASP A 47 5.42 9.36 3.17
C ASP A 47 4.53 10.48 3.67
N SER A 48 3.62 10.95 2.84
CA SER A 48 2.71 12.02 3.22
C SER A 48 1.38 11.84 2.54
N LEU A 49 0.36 12.44 3.14
CA LEU A 49 -0.97 12.40 2.57
C LEU A 49 -1.04 13.14 1.24
N THR A 50 -0.28 14.22 1.12
CA THR A 50 -0.21 14.99 -0.13
C THR A 50 0.34 14.13 -1.26
N ALA A 51 1.45 13.44 -1.01
CA ALA A 51 2.03 12.56 -2.02
C ALA A 51 1.09 11.40 -2.34
N PHE A 52 0.40 10.88 -1.34
CA PHE A 52 -0.57 9.82 -1.53
C PHE A 52 -1.68 10.24 -2.49
N CYS A 53 -2.24 11.43 -2.26
CA CYS A 53 -3.32 11.94 -3.11
C CYS A 53 -2.83 12.18 -4.54
N SER A 54 -1.62 12.71 -4.69
CA SER A 54 -1.04 12.93 -6.01
C SER A 54 -0.89 11.61 -6.77
N GLN A 55 -0.40 10.59 -6.10
CA GLN A 55 -0.18 9.30 -6.75
C GLN A 55 -1.49 8.62 -7.13
N THR A 56 -2.51 8.70 -6.30
CA THR A 56 -3.80 8.10 -6.63
C THR A 56 -4.47 8.82 -7.79
N ALA A 57 -4.17 10.10 -7.97
CA ALA A 57 -4.71 10.87 -9.09
C ALA A 57 -3.99 10.57 -10.41
N GLU A 58 -2.69 10.25 -10.34
CA GLU A 58 -1.86 10.11 -11.53
C GLU A 58 -1.72 8.67 -12.01
N SER A 59 -1.86 7.71 -11.13
CA SER A 59 -1.56 6.31 -11.44
C SER A 59 -2.64 5.40 -10.89
N ARG A 60 -2.73 4.23 -11.51
CA ARG A 60 -3.63 3.18 -11.05
C ARG A 60 -2.91 2.23 -10.13
N TYR A 61 -3.56 1.90 -9.03
CA TYR A 61 -3.04 0.92 -8.08
C TYR A 61 -4.11 -0.13 -7.81
N ASP A 62 -3.67 -1.36 -7.63
CA ASP A 62 -4.59 -2.46 -7.32
C ASP A 62 -4.86 -2.54 -5.82
N VAL A 63 -3.89 -2.14 -5.02
CA VAL A 63 -3.97 -2.23 -3.57
C VAL A 63 -3.40 -0.98 -2.95
N ILE A 64 -4.03 -0.53 -1.88
CA ILE A 64 -3.53 0.60 -1.09
C ILE A 64 -3.28 0.10 0.33
N LEU A 65 -2.05 0.35 0.81
CA LEU A 65 -1.65 0.08 2.17
C LEU A 65 -1.45 1.40 2.88
N ALA A 66 -2.16 1.64 3.96
CA ALA A 66 -2.02 2.88 4.69
C ALA A 66 -1.75 2.62 6.16
N ASP A 67 -0.72 3.29 6.69
CA ASP A 67 -0.42 3.30 8.11
C ASP A 67 -0.99 4.59 8.68
N TYR A 68 -2.00 4.47 9.52
CA TYR A 68 -2.69 5.64 10.05
C TYR A 68 -1.99 6.25 11.26
N ARG A 69 -0.73 5.91 11.51
CA ARG A 69 0.09 6.61 12.48
C ARG A 69 0.81 7.80 11.88
N LEU A 70 0.61 8.03 10.58
CA LEU A 70 1.23 9.17 9.91
C LEU A 70 0.71 10.49 10.44
N PRO A 71 1.57 11.52 10.54
CA PRO A 71 1.12 12.84 10.91
C PRO A 71 0.06 13.35 9.94
N GLY A 72 -1.00 13.93 10.49
CA GLY A 72 -2.09 14.45 9.69
C GLY A 72 -3.11 13.43 9.27
N LEU A 73 -2.89 12.17 9.62
CA LEU A 73 -3.82 11.10 9.31
C LEU A 73 -4.31 10.53 10.64
N THR A 74 -5.57 10.75 10.97
CA THR A 74 -6.14 10.24 12.21
C THR A 74 -6.68 8.84 12.00
N ALA A 75 -6.86 8.12 13.11
CA ALA A 75 -7.44 6.78 13.05
C ALA A 75 -8.85 6.80 12.46
N ILE A 76 -9.60 7.86 12.72
CA ILE A 76 -10.93 8.00 12.16
C ILE A 76 -10.87 8.18 10.65
N ASP A 77 -9.97 9.05 10.19
CA ASP A 77 -9.82 9.31 8.76
C ASP A 77 -9.39 8.06 8.01
N SER A 78 -8.46 7.31 8.58
CA SER A 78 -8.01 6.08 7.92
C SER A 78 -9.12 5.03 7.89
N ARG A 79 -9.93 5.00 8.93
CA ARG A 79 -11.03 4.05 8.98
C ARG A 79 -12.07 4.37 7.91
N ASP A 80 -12.34 5.65 7.70
CA ASP A 80 -13.29 6.08 6.69
C ASP A 80 -12.73 5.88 5.27
N ALA A 81 -11.42 5.98 5.12
CA ALA A 81 -10.78 5.78 3.84
C ALA A 81 -10.72 4.30 3.44
N LEU A 82 -10.78 3.45 4.43
CA LEU A 82 -10.73 2.01 4.20
C LEU A 82 -12.12 1.43 4.14
#